data_a10d6f6ee3e35189b1ba5964f961ee4d
#
_entry.id   a10d6f6ee3e35189b1ba5964f961ee4d
#
_cell.length_a   1.000
_cell.length_b   1.000
_cell.length_c   1.000
_cell.angle_alpha   90.00
_cell.angle_beta   90.00
_cell.angle_gamma   90.00
#
_symmetry.space_group_name_H-M   'P 1'
#
loop_
_entity.id
_entity.type
_entity.pdbx_description
1 polymer ?
#
loop_
_entity_poly.entity_id
_entity_poly.type
_entity_poly.pdbx_seq_one_letter_code
_entity_poly.pdbx_strand_id
1 'polypeptide(L)'
;MRGDQKVIEQLNAALSSELTAIVQYMTQSEMCQNWGYKRLGDLTKGRAIEEMRHAEGLIERIIFLDGIPNIEVGLKPQLGSKVQEQLEIDLKDETDAVRQYNDAVKVCAEAKDDGSKSLFESMIRDEERHADFLDAQLHAIKEMGIANYLSQQLTGGK
;
A
#
# COMPACT_ATOMS: atom_id res chain seq x y z
N MET A 1 27.14 1.88 3.70
CA MET A 1 27.59 2.89 2.71
C MET A 1 26.81 4.18 2.91
N ARG A 2 27.49 5.27 3.05
CA ARG A 2 26.82 6.54 3.35
C ARG A 2 25.94 7.00 2.18
N GLY A 3 24.65 7.19 2.42
CA GLY A 3 23.69 7.62 1.42
C GLY A 3 23.44 9.12 1.43
N ASP A 4 22.79 9.59 0.37
CA ASP A 4 22.33 10.96 0.26
C ASP A 4 21.18 11.19 1.25
N GLN A 5 21.24 12.29 2.01
CA GLN A 5 20.25 12.59 3.04
C GLN A 5 18.84 12.74 2.47
N LYS A 6 18.72 13.35 1.28
CA LYS A 6 17.42 13.52 0.64
C LYS A 6 16.79 12.18 0.23
N VAL A 7 17.62 11.22 -0.19
CA VAL A 7 17.17 9.87 -0.52
C VAL A 7 16.69 9.16 0.74
N ILE A 8 17.46 9.25 1.84
CA ILE A 8 17.07 8.63 3.12
C ILE A 8 15.74 9.21 3.61
N GLU A 9 15.52 10.51 3.45
CA GLU A 9 14.26 11.15 3.81
C GLU A 9 13.08 10.59 2.99
N GLN A 10 13.27 10.37 1.68
CA GLN A 10 12.24 9.76 0.83
C GLN A 10 11.95 8.32 1.24
N LEU A 11 12.98 7.55 1.54
CA LEU A 11 12.83 6.16 2.01
C LEU A 11 12.06 6.11 3.33
N ASN A 12 12.37 7.01 4.26
CA ASN A 12 11.67 7.09 5.54
C ASN A 12 10.23 7.58 5.39
N ALA A 13 9.97 8.52 4.49
CA ALA A 13 8.59 8.96 4.21
C ALA A 13 7.77 7.79 3.63
N ALA A 14 8.36 7.01 2.73
CA ALA A 14 7.73 5.82 2.18
C ALA A 14 7.48 4.76 3.25
N LEU A 15 8.46 4.54 4.13
CA LEU A 15 8.31 3.58 5.23
C LEU A 15 7.12 3.93 6.13
N SER A 16 6.96 5.19 6.46
CA SER A 16 5.81 5.68 7.24
C SER A 16 4.48 5.39 6.52
N SER A 17 4.43 5.61 5.22
CA SER A 17 3.25 5.31 4.40
C SER A 17 2.93 3.81 4.37
N GLU A 18 3.96 2.97 4.22
CA GLU A 18 3.79 1.52 4.19
C GLU A 18 3.34 0.97 5.54
N LEU A 19 3.90 1.47 6.64
CA LEU A 19 3.48 1.04 7.99
C LEU A 19 2.01 1.40 8.24
N THR A 20 1.58 2.58 7.79
CA THR A 20 0.18 2.99 7.86
C THR A 20 -0.71 2.04 7.05
N ALA A 21 -0.32 1.72 5.83
CA ALA A 21 -1.06 0.82 4.95
C ALA A 21 -1.17 -0.59 5.53
N ILE A 22 -0.10 -1.12 6.13
CA ILE A 22 -0.11 -2.44 6.77
C ILE A 22 -1.19 -2.51 7.86
N VAL A 23 -1.20 -1.53 8.76
CA VAL A 23 -2.18 -1.50 9.87
C VAL A 23 -3.60 -1.33 9.32
N GLN A 24 -3.78 -0.46 8.34
CA GLN A 24 -5.08 -0.22 7.72
C GLN A 24 -5.62 -1.48 7.04
N TYR A 25 -4.85 -2.11 6.19
CA TYR A 25 -5.28 -3.31 5.46
C TYR A 25 -5.50 -4.50 6.39
N MET A 26 -4.63 -4.68 7.37
CA MET A 26 -4.79 -5.74 8.38
C MET A 26 -6.12 -5.59 9.11
N THR A 27 -6.45 -4.36 9.53
CA THR A 27 -7.69 -4.06 10.24
C THR A 27 -8.91 -4.23 9.33
N GLN A 28 -8.85 -3.70 8.10
CA GLN A 28 -9.92 -3.86 7.12
C GLN A 28 -10.17 -5.32 6.78
N SER A 29 -9.10 -6.12 6.69
CA SER A 29 -9.22 -7.56 6.46
C SER A 29 -10.05 -8.23 7.57
N GLU A 30 -9.73 -7.93 8.83
CA GLU A 30 -10.49 -8.48 9.96
C GLU A 30 -11.94 -7.98 9.96
N MET A 31 -12.18 -6.75 9.58
CA MET A 31 -13.54 -6.21 9.44
C MET A 31 -14.33 -6.99 8.38
N CYS A 32 -13.73 -7.24 7.22
CA CYS A 32 -14.36 -8.04 6.17
C CYS A 32 -14.65 -9.47 6.63
N GLN A 33 -13.71 -10.09 7.33
CA GLN A 33 -13.93 -11.43 7.90
C GLN A 33 -15.12 -11.43 8.86
N ASN A 34 -15.19 -10.44 9.73
CA ASN A 34 -16.28 -10.32 10.71
C ASN A 34 -17.65 -10.12 10.03
N TRP A 35 -17.67 -9.42 8.90
CA TRP A 35 -18.91 -9.22 8.14
C TRP A 35 -19.31 -10.45 7.30
N GLY A 36 -18.44 -11.47 7.23
CA GLY A 36 -18.70 -12.67 6.43
C GLY A 36 -18.19 -12.58 4.99
N TYR A 37 -17.47 -11.53 4.63
CA TYR A 37 -16.90 -11.35 3.28
C TYR A 37 -15.49 -11.91 3.23
N LYS A 38 -15.40 -13.24 3.35
CA LYS A 38 -14.12 -13.95 3.47
C LYS A 38 -13.18 -13.70 2.29
N ARG A 39 -13.72 -13.68 1.06
CA ARG A 39 -12.91 -13.45 -0.14
C ARG A 39 -12.19 -12.09 -0.09
N LEU A 40 -12.93 -11.02 0.22
CA LEU A 40 -12.35 -9.68 0.36
C LEU A 40 -11.35 -9.63 1.51
N GLY A 41 -11.69 -10.26 2.64
CA GLY A 41 -10.79 -10.32 3.79
C GLY A 41 -9.46 -10.96 3.43
N ASP A 42 -9.48 -12.08 2.72
CA ASP A 42 -8.27 -12.79 2.28
C ASP A 42 -7.45 -11.94 1.30
N LEU A 43 -8.11 -11.29 0.34
CA LEU A 43 -7.44 -10.43 -0.64
C LEU A 43 -6.81 -9.20 0.03
N THR A 44 -7.50 -8.60 0.98
CA THR A 44 -7.00 -7.42 1.71
C THR A 44 -5.82 -7.80 2.60
N LYS A 45 -5.88 -8.98 3.23
CA LYS A 45 -4.74 -9.49 4.00
C LYS A 45 -3.51 -9.70 3.10
N GLY A 46 -3.72 -10.22 1.89
CA GLY A 46 -2.64 -10.38 0.91
C GLY A 46 -1.96 -9.05 0.59
N ARG A 47 -2.73 -7.97 0.48
CA ARG A 47 -2.17 -6.62 0.27
C ARG A 47 -1.37 -6.16 1.49
N ALA A 48 -1.87 -6.41 2.70
CA ALA A 48 -1.12 -6.07 3.91
C ALA A 48 0.25 -6.77 3.94
N ILE A 49 0.30 -8.02 3.51
CA ILE A 49 1.55 -8.80 3.43
C ILE A 49 2.50 -8.20 2.38
N GLU A 50 1.98 -7.77 1.23
CA GLU A 50 2.82 -7.12 0.20
C GLU A 50 3.40 -5.80 0.71
N GLU A 51 2.60 -4.98 1.42
CA GLU A 51 3.06 -3.74 2.02
C GLU A 51 4.12 -4.01 3.09
N MET A 52 4.01 -5.11 3.83
CA MET A 52 5.03 -5.52 4.79
C MET A 52 6.37 -5.80 4.08
N ARG A 53 6.33 -6.45 2.92
CA ARG A 53 7.55 -6.71 2.13
C ARG A 53 8.18 -5.41 1.63
N HIS A 54 7.35 -4.44 1.23
CA HIS A 54 7.83 -3.10 0.88
C HIS A 54 8.53 -2.45 2.07
N ALA A 55 7.92 -2.52 3.26
CA ALA A 55 8.52 -1.97 4.48
C ALA A 55 9.87 -2.63 4.79
N GLU A 56 9.97 -3.96 4.66
CA GLU A 56 11.23 -4.67 4.85
C GLU A 56 12.31 -4.18 3.89
N GLY A 57 11.97 -4.04 2.60
CA GLY A 57 12.91 -3.54 1.59
C GLY A 57 13.38 -2.11 1.87
N LEU A 58 12.46 -1.25 2.33
CA LEU A 58 12.80 0.13 2.70
C LEU A 58 13.73 0.17 3.91
N ILE A 59 13.43 -0.61 4.94
CA ILE A 59 14.27 -0.71 6.14
C ILE A 59 15.68 -1.18 5.77
N GLU A 60 15.77 -2.25 4.99
CA GLU A 60 17.05 -2.79 4.52
C GLU A 60 17.86 -1.73 3.78
N ARG A 61 17.20 -0.99 2.87
CA ARG A 61 17.88 0.04 2.08
C ARG A 61 18.36 1.22 2.94
N ILE A 62 17.52 1.67 3.88
CA ILE A 62 17.89 2.75 4.81
C ILE A 62 19.12 2.37 5.62
N ILE A 63 19.13 1.16 6.16
CA ILE A 63 20.26 0.66 6.95
C ILE A 63 21.52 0.54 6.08
N PHE A 64 21.39 0.04 4.87
CA PHE A 64 22.51 -0.05 3.90
C PHE A 64 23.13 1.32 3.63
N LEU A 65 22.31 2.38 3.61
CA LEU A 65 22.77 3.75 3.37
C LEU A 65 23.22 4.48 4.65
N ASP A 66 23.40 3.76 5.75
CA ASP A 66 23.77 4.27 7.06
C ASP A 66 22.75 5.26 7.65
N GLY A 67 21.49 5.16 7.20
CA GLY A 67 20.39 5.91 7.77
C GLY A 67 19.74 5.18 8.95
N ILE A 68 18.85 5.87 9.64
CA ILE A 68 18.09 5.33 10.76
C ILE A 68 16.63 5.20 10.32
N PRO A 69 16.07 3.97 10.28
CA PRO A 69 14.66 3.81 9.92
C PRO A 69 13.72 4.49 10.93
N ASN A 70 12.77 5.25 10.42
CA ASN A 70 11.69 5.83 11.23
C ASN A 70 10.50 4.86 11.19
N ILE A 71 10.25 4.17 12.29
CA ILE A 71 9.23 3.13 12.39
C ILE A 71 7.90 3.63 12.91
N GLU A 72 7.68 4.93 12.94
CA GLU A 72 6.40 5.50 13.37
C GLU A 72 5.37 5.44 12.25
N VAL A 73 4.12 5.12 12.62
CA VAL A 73 2.98 5.23 11.69
C VAL A 73 2.73 6.72 11.46
N GLY A 74 2.89 7.17 10.20
CA GLY A 74 2.90 8.59 9.88
C GLY A 74 1.54 9.25 9.92
N LEU A 75 0.49 8.54 9.52
CA LEU A 75 -0.87 9.04 9.49
C LEU A 75 -1.79 8.07 10.22
N LYS A 76 -2.89 8.60 10.78
CA LYS A 76 -3.90 7.74 11.36
C LYS A 76 -4.56 6.91 10.26
N PRO A 77 -4.54 5.58 10.35
CA PRO A 77 -5.22 4.73 9.37
C PRO A 77 -6.70 5.04 9.29
N GLN A 78 -7.24 5.07 8.08
CA GLN A 78 -8.66 5.25 7.83
C GLN A 78 -9.27 3.92 7.45
N LEU A 79 -10.32 3.51 8.13
CA LEU A 79 -10.84 2.15 8.00
C LEU A 79 -12.03 2.05 7.06
N GLY A 80 -12.91 3.03 7.06
CA GLY A 80 -14.20 2.93 6.39
C GLY A 80 -15.18 2.06 7.19
N SER A 81 -16.45 2.39 7.15
CA SER A 81 -17.49 1.68 7.92
C SER A 81 -18.18 0.56 7.12
N LYS A 82 -17.93 0.48 5.82
CA LYS A 82 -18.50 -0.51 4.91
C LYS A 82 -17.55 -0.77 3.74
N VAL A 83 -17.77 -1.87 3.03
CA VAL A 83 -16.87 -2.32 1.96
C VAL A 83 -16.60 -1.25 0.90
N GLN A 84 -17.64 -0.60 0.39
CA GLN A 84 -17.45 0.40 -0.66
C GLN A 84 -16.57 1.56 -0.19
N GLU A 85 -16.76 2.04 1.04
CA GLU A 85 -15.91 3.09 1.61
C GLU A 85 -14.46 2.64 1.76
N GLN A 86 -14.24 1.39 2.18
CA GLN A 86 -12.90 0.82 2.29
C GLN A 86 -12.19 0.83 0.95
N LEU A 87 -12.88 0.38 -0.11
CA LEU A 87 -12.31 0.33 -1.46
C LEU A 87 -11.99 1.74 -1.99
N GLU A 88 -12.85 2.70 -1.72
CA GLU A 88 -12.64 4.10 -2.15
C GLU A 88 -11.44 4.73 -1.42
N ILE A 89 -11.35 4.54 -0.11
CA ILE A 89 -10.21 5.02 0.70
C ILE A 89 -8.92 4.37 0.22
N ASP A 90 -8.93 3.06 0.04
CA ASP A 90 -7.76 2.30 -0.36
C ASP A 90 -7.28 2.73 -1.76
N LEU A 91 -8.19 2.95 -2.69
CA LEU A 91 -7.84 3.43 -4.04
C LEU A 91 -7.16 4.80 -3.98
N LYS A 92 -7.68 5.70 -3.18
CA LYS A 92 -7.07 7.01 -2.99
C LYS A 92 -5.67 6.87 -2.41
N ASP A 93 -5.50 6.04 -1.40
CA ASP A 93 -4.20 5.84 -0.74
C ASP A 93 -3.18 5.23 -1.70
N GLU A 94 -3.58 4.24 -2.52
CA GLU A 94 -2.69 3.66 -3.53
C GLU A 94 -2.29 4.68 -4.60
N THR A 95 -3.23 5.50 -5.04
CA THR A 95 -2.97 6.56 -6.02
C THR A 95 -2.01 7.60 -5.44
N ASP A 96 -2.20 7.99 -4.19
CA ASP A 96 -1.31 8.91 -3.48
C ASP A 96 0.10 8.31 -3.33
N ALA A 97 0.20 7.02 -3.03
CA ALA A 97 1.48 6.31 -2.92
C ALA A 97 2.23 6.30 -4.26
N VAL A 98 1.54 6.01 -5.35
CA VAL A 98 2.15 6.05 -6.70
C VAL A 98 2.74 7.43 -6.97
N ARG A 99 2.00 8.47 -6.67
CA ARG A 99 2.47 9.86 -6.87
C ARG A 99 3.69 10.16 -6.00
N GLN A 100 3.63 9.79 -4.72
CA GLN A 100 4.74 9.97 -3.77
C GLN A 100 6.01 9.27 -4.25
N TYR A 101 5.89 8.03 -4.70
CA TYR A 101 7.05 7.23 -5.12
C TYR A 101 7.61 7.66 -6.47
N ASN A 102 6.78 8.19 -7.35
CA ASN A 102 7.28 8.84 -8.58
C ASN A 102 8.13 10.07 -8.25
N ASP A 103 7.74 10.86 -7.27
CA ASP A 103 8.55 11.98 -6.81
C ASP A 103 9.87 11.48 -6.18
N ALA A 104 9.81 10.40 -5.41
CA ALA A 104 11.00 9.80 -4.81
C ALA A 104 12.00 9.30 -5.87
N VAL A 105 11.51 8.74 -6.98
CA VAL A 105 12.35 8.31 -8.12
C VAL A 105 13.18 9.49 -8.64
N LYS A 106 12.59 10.67 -8.77
CA LYS A 106 13.30 11.87 -9.24
C LYS A 106 14.41 12.28 -8.27
N VAL A 107 14.13 12.25 -6.97
CA VAL A 107 15.13 12.56 -5.93
C VAL A 107 16.30 11.58 -6.02
N CYS A 108 16.01 10.29 -6.16
CA CYS A 108 17.04 9.26 -6.29
C CYS A 108 17.88 9.44 -7.55
N ALA A 109 17.25 9.80 -8.68
CA ALA A 109 17.97 10.05 -9.93
C ALA A 109 18.92 11.23 -9.81
N GLU A 110 18.48 12.33 -9.18
CA GLU A 110 19.32 13.50 -8.95
C GLU A 110 20.51 13.19 -8.05
N ALA A 111 20.31 12.32 -7.06
CA ALA A 111 21.38 11.87 -6.16
C ALA A 111 22.25 10.77 -6.77
N LYS A 112 21.95 10.32 -7.99
CA LYS A 112 22.65 9.22 -8.66
C LYS A 112 22.63 7.93 -7.84
N ASP A 113 21.50 7.67 -7.16
CA ASP A 113 21.26 6.47 -6.38
C ASP A 113 20.28 5.56 -7.12
N ASP A 114 20.80 4.82 -8.09
CA ASP A 114 20.00 3.93 -8.94
C ASP A 114 19.45 2.73 -8.16
N GLY A 115 20.12 2.31 -7.10
CA GLY A 115 19.64 1.24 -6.24
C GLY A 115 18.35 1.60 -5.51
N SER A 116 18.30 2.79 -4.92
CA SER A 116 17.08 3.29 -4.28
C SER A 116 16.00 3.62 -5.31
N LYS A 117 16.40 4.20 -6.46
CA LYS A 117 15.49 4.46 -7.58
C LYS A 117 14.80 3.18 -8.04
N SER A 118 15.56 2.11 -8.23
CA SER A 118 15.04 0.80 -8.66
C SER A 118 14.06 0.21 -7.64
N LEU A 119 14.35 0.37 -6.36
CA LEU A 119 13.43 -0.05 -5.29
C LEU A 119 12.08 0.68 -5.41
N PHE A 120 12.10 2.01 -5.53
CA PHE A 120 10.86 2.78 -5.71
C PHE A 120 10.13 2.40 -6.99
N GLU A 121 10.84 2.18 -8.09
CA GLU A 121 10.22 1.76 -9.35
C GLU A 121 9.49 0.41 -9.21
N SER A 122 10.05 -0.53 -8.46
CA SER A 122 9.39 -1.81 -8.20
C SER A 122 8.15 -1.63 -7.32
N MET A 123 8.21 -0.74 -6.34
CA MET A 123 7.06 -0.44 -5.47
C MET A 123 5.94 0.24 -6.26
N ILE A 124 6.28 1.16 -7.17
CA ILE A 124 5.30 1.81 -8.05
C ILE A 124 4.51 0.76 -8.84
N ARG A 125 5.19 -0.22 -9.42
CA ARG A 125 4.51 -1.28 -10.19
C ARG A 125 3.51 -2.05 -9.33
N ASP A 126 3.88 -2.36 -8.09
CA ASP A 126 2.99 -3.07 -7.17
C ASP A 126 1.80 -2.20 -6.76
N GLU A 127 2.02 -0.92 -6.44
CA GLU A 127 0.96 -0.01 -6.05
C GLU A 127 0.01 0.30 -7.21
N GLU A 128 0.52 0.40 -8.45
CA GLU A 128 -0.31 0.53 -9.64
C GLU A 128 -1.20 -0.69 -9.85
N ARG A 129 -0.68 -1.88 -9.62
CA ARG A 129 -1.45 -3.13 -9.70
C ARG A 129 -2.53 -3.17 -8.63
N HIS A 130 -2.23 -2.71 -7.41
CA HIS A 130 -3.22 -2.60 -6.34
C HIS A 130 -4.32 -1.60 -6.72
N ALA A 131 -3.95 -0.44 -7.25
CA ALA A 131 -4.91 0.58 -7.67
C ALA A 131 -5.81 0.07 -8.78
N ASP A 132 -5.26 -0.63 -9.76
CA ASP A 132 -6.04 -1.23 -10.85
C ASP A 132 -7.05 -2.26 -10.33
N PHE A 133 -6.63 -3.11 -9.39
CA PHE A 133 -7.53 -4.07 -8.76
C PHE A 133 -8.70 -3.36 -8.04
N LEU A 134 -8.39 -2.33 -7.25
CA LEU A 134 -9.40 -1.58 -6.49
C LEU A 134 -10.38 -0.85 -7.41
N ASP A 135 -9.86 -0.26 -8.47
CA ASP A 135 -10.68 0.41 -9.47
C ASP A 135 -11.64 -0.56 -10.15
N ALA A 136 -11.15 -1.76 -10.47
CA ALA A 136 -12.00 -2.82 -11.04
C ALA A 136 -13.11 -3.26 -10.08
N GLN A 137 -12.82 -3.33 -8.77
CA GLN A 137 -13.85 -3.66 -7.77
C GLN A 137 -14.92 -2.59 -7.70
N LEU A 138 -14.53 -1.32 -7.69
CA LEU A 138 -15.48 -0.21 -7.68
C LEU A 138 -16.29 -0.15 -8.96
N HIS A 139 -15.70 -0.46 -10.10
CA HIS A 139 -16.42 -0.58 -11.38
C HIS A 139 -17.47 -1.69 -11.30
N ALA A 140 -17.11 -2.85 -10.78
CA ALA A 140 -18.04 -3.97 -10.61
C ALA A 140 -19.22 -3.60 -9.71
N ILE A 141 -18.97 -2.88 -8.62
CA ILE A 141 -20.04 -2.39 -7.74
C ILE A 141 -20.99 -1.46 -8.50
N LYS A 142 -20.44 -0.56 -9.31
CA LYS A 142 -21.24 0.37 -10.11
C LYS A 142 -22.12 -0.36 -11.12
N GLU A 143 -21.57 -1.38 -11.77
CA GLU A 143 -22.30 -2.12 -12.81
C GLU A 143 -23.37 -3.08 -12.26
N MET A 144 -23.05 -3.81 -11.18
CA MET A 144 -23.95 -4.85 -10.68
C MET A 144 -24.67 -4.48 -9.38
N GLY A 145 -24.33 -3.35 -8.76
CA GLY A 145 -24.87 -2.95 -7.46
C GLY A 145 -24.16 -3.62 -6.30
N ILE A 146 -24.15 -2.97 -5.14
CA ILE A 146 -23.41 -3.42 -3.97
C ILE A 146 -23.87 -4.79 -3.45
N ALA A 147 -25.18 -5.05 -3.44
CA ALA A 147 -25.70 -6.31 -2.92
C ALA A 147 -25.23 -7.50 -3.77
N ASN A 148 -25.29 -7.40 -5.08
CA ASN A 148 -24.81 -8.43 -5.98
C ASN A 148 -23.29 -8.61 -5.87
N TYR A 149 -22.56 -7.51 -5.79
CA TYR A 149 -21.11 -7.56 -5.61
C TYR A 149 -20.74 -8.29 -4.32
N LEU A 150 -21.37 -7.95 -3.21
CA LEU A 150 -21.08 -8.56 -1.91
C LEU A 150 -21.41 -10.05 -1.88
N SER A 151 -22.45 -10.48 -2.60
CA SER A 151 -22.79 -11.91 -2.69
C SER A 151 -21.66 -12.75 -3.28
N GLN A 152 -20.77 -12.16 -4.07
CA GLN A 152 -19.62 -12.83 -4.65
C GLN A 152 -18.39 -12.83 -3.72
N GLN A 153 -18.50 -12.21 -2.54
CA GLN A 153 -17.38 -12.07 -1.63
C GLN A 153 -17.44 -13.02 -0.42
N LEU A 154 -18.44 -13.90 -0.38
CA LEU A 154 -18.70 -14.77 0.78
C LEU A 154 -17.74 -15.96 0.89
N THR A 155 -17.23 -16.46 -0.25
CA THR A 155 -16.30 -17.60 -0.26
C THR A 155 -14.85 -17.09 -0.33
N GLY A 156 -13.93 -17.87 0.26
CA GLY A 156 -12.52 -17.51 0.28
C GLY A 156 -11.93 -17.33 -1.11
N GLY A 157 -10.99 -16.37 -1.24
CA GLY A 157 -10.25 -16.15 -2.46
C GLY A 157 -9.21 -17.25 -2.67
N LYS A 158 -9.36 -17.98 -3.74
CA LYS A 158 -8.39 -19.00 -4.15
C LYS A 158 -7.67 -18.55 -5.40
#